data_fd6f13edfdebc0bfe2ea2c9e87bf9598
#
_entry.id   fd6f13edfdebc0bfe2ea2c9e87bf9598
#
_cell.length_a   1.000
_cell.length_b   1.000
_cell.length_c   1.000
_cell.angle_alpha   90.00
_cell.angle_beta   90.00
_cell.angle_gamma   90.00
#
_symmetry.space_group_name_H-M   'P 1'
#
loop_
_entity.id
_entity.type
_entity.pdbx_description
1 polymer ?
#
loop_
_entity_poly.entity_id
_entity_poly.type
_entity_poly.pdbx_seq_one_letter_code
_entity_poly.pdbx_strand_id
1 'polypeptide(L)'
;VAIIGILAAVGVVAYNGYTASAKKTLLKDNHANFVKQVSLLTINCQLNGSVTLMKNSPSGAKFDKSLHTVNCYDPNKWDFFVGTFRHHMMNSGFKNPYKSDPIQAIFSSSTPANCIHSKDNGYFGSVILKGHPDMDHVTICTCIEQPCATDTNRLEVKIFYD
;
A
#
# COMPACT_ATOMS: atom_id res chain seq x y z
N VAL A 1 30.15 16.86 33.23
CA VAL A 1 30.32 16.47 31.82
C VAL A 1 29.93 15.01 31.59
N ALA A 2 30.33 14.05 32.46
CA ALA A 2 30.02 12.62 32.31
C ALA A 2 28.50 12.31 32.32
N ILE A 3 27.73 12.97 33.20
CA ILE A 3 26.28 12.73 33.34
C ILE A 3 25.52 13.10 32.06
N ILE A 4 25.87 14.22 31.42
CA ILE A 4 25.24 14.67 30.17
C ILE A 4 25.50 13.66 29.03
N GLY A 5 26.73 13.10 28.98
CA GLY A 5 27.06 12.09 27.99
C GLY A 5 26.24 10.78 28.14
N ILE A 6 26.02 10.34 29.38
CA ILE A 6 25.22 9.14 29.66
C ILE A 6 23.75 9.39 29.32
N LEU A 7 23.19 10.52 29.71
CA LEU A 7 21.80 10.87 29.40
C LEU A 7 21.57 11.00 27.88
N ALA A 8 22.49 11.60 27.15
CA ALA A 8 22.42 11.70 25.70
C ALA A 8 22.47 10.31 25.04
N ALA A 9 23.35 9.42 25.47
CA ALA A 9 23.46 8.07 24.94
C ALA A 9 22.16 7.25 25.14
N VAL A 10 21.59 7.30 26.35
CA VAL A 10 20.30 6.62 26.65
C VAL A 10 19.16 7.24 25.87
N GLY A 11 19.12 8.56 25.75
CA GLY A 11 18.10 9.29 25.00
C GLY A 11 18.07 8.91 23.51
N VAL A 12 19.23 8.77 22.88
CA VAL A 12 19.33 8.38 21.45
C VAL A 12 18.82 6.96 21.23
N VAL A 13 19.18 6.00 22.09
CA VAL A 13 18.72 4.61 21.96
C VAL A 13 17.19 4.51 22.14
N ALA A 14 16.66 5.19 23.17
CA ALA A 14 15.22 5.20 23.42
C ALA A 14 14.45 5.87 22.28
N TYR A 15 14.94 6.98 21.73
CA TYR A 15 14.34 7.67 20.60
C TYR A 15 14.32 6.81 19.33
N ASN A 16 15.41 6.11 19.01
CA ASN A 16 15.47 5.22 17.86
C ASN A 16 14.48 4.05 17.97
N GLY A 17 14.37 3.45 19.15
CA GLY A 17 13.39 2.39 19.41
C GLY A 17 11.95 2.89 19.26
N TYR A 18 11.64 4.06 19.79
CA TYR A 18 10.33 4.67 19.67
C TYR A 18 9.95 4.98 18.21
N THR A 19 10.87 5.60 17.45
CA THR A 19 10.62 5.92 16.03
C THR A 19 10.44 4.69 15.17
N ALA A 20 11.18 3.61 15.41
CA ALA A 20 11.00 2.34 14.71
C ALA A 20 9.62 1.72 14.99
N SER A 21 9.21 1.71 16.26
CA SER A 21 7.89 1.22 16.66
C SER A 21 6.76 2.05 16.06
N ALA A 22 6.87 3.37 16.08
CA ALA A 22 5.89 4.28 15.50
C ALA A 22 5.74 4.06 13.99
N LYS A 23 6.85 3.89 13.26
CA LYS A 23 6.82 3.57 11.83
C LYS A 23 6.13 2.23 11.55
N LYS A 24 6.42 1.20 12.35
CA LYS A 24 5.76 -0.12 12.21
C LYS A 24 4.25 -0.03 12.46
N THR A 25 3.83 0.73 13.47
CA THR A 25 2.41 0.99 13.72
C THR A 25 1.75 1.70 12.55
N LEU A 26 2.38 2.75 12.03
CA LEU A 26 1.88 3.48 10.86
C LEU A 26 1.71 2.56 9.62
N LEU A 27 2.61 1.59 9.42
CA LEU A 27 2.46 0.63 8.33
C LEU A 27 1.23 -0.27 8.51
N LYS A 28 0.96 -0.72 9.74
CA LYS A 28 -0.23 -1.52 10.04
C LYS A 28 -1.50 -0.72 9.80
N ASP A 29 -1.54 0.53 10.25
CA ASP A 29 -2.68 1.43 10.06
C ASP A 29 -2.89 1.75 8.57
N ASN A 30 -1.82 2.00 7.82
CA ASN A 30 -1.88 2.19 6.38
C ASN A 30 -2.44 0.95 5.67
N HIS A 31 -1.98 -0.25 6.04
CA HIS A 31 -2.50 -1.50 5.49
C HIS A 31 -4.00 -1.64 5.76
N ALA A 32 -4.43 -1.47 7.02
CA ALA A 32 -5.83 -1.60 7.41
C ALA A 32 -6.72 -0.57 6.68
N ASN A 33 -6.27 0.67 6.58
CA ASN A 33 -6.98 1.73 5.86
C ASN A 33 -7.07 1.42 4.36
N PHE A 34 -6.00 0.87 3.77
CA PHE A 34 -5.98 0.47 2.37
C PHE A 34 -6.98 -0.65 2.10
N VAL A 35 -6.95 -1.71 2.92
CA VAL A 35 -7.91 -2.83 2.85
C VAL A 35 -9.34 -2.31 2.93
N LYS A 36 -9.64 -1.45 3.89
CA LYS A 36 -10.98 -0.87 4.05
C LYS A 36 -11.42 -0.08 2.81
N GLN A 37 -10.55 0.75 2.25
CA GLN A 37 -10.90 1.54 1.06
C GLN A 37 -11.10 0.67 -0.17
N VAL A 38 -10.23 -0.31 -0.41
CA VAL A 38 -10.39 -1.26 -1.53
C VAL A 38 -11.69 -2.05 -1.38
N SER A 39 -12.01 -2.55 -0.17
CA SER A 39 -13.27 -3.26 0.10
C SER A 39 -14.49 -2.39 -0.20
N LEU A 40 -14.50 -1.14 0.25
CA LEU A 40 -15.60 -0.20 0.00
C LEU A 40 -15.77 0.09 -1.50
N LEU A 41 -14.68 0.28 -2.21
CA LEU A 41 -14.70 0.51 -3.65
C LEU A 41 -15.19 -0.74 -4.41
N THR A 42 -14.79 -1.93 -3.98
CA THR A 42 -15.28 -3.19 -4.56
C THR A 42 -16.78 -3.35 -4.37
N ILE A 43 -17.30 -3.11 -3.15
CA ILE A 43 -18.74 -3.16 -2.87
C ILE A 43 -19.49 -2.10 -3.72
N ASN A 44 -18.98 -0.88 -3.80
CA ASN A 44 -19.59 0.16 -4.62
C ASN A 44 -19.62 -0.23 -6.11
N CYS A 45 -18.58 -0.89 -6.59
CA CYS A 45 -18.53 -1.45 -7.93
C CYS A 45 -19.65 -2.47 -8.18
N GLN A 46 -19.80 -3.42 -7.26
CA GLN A 46 -20.83 -4.47 -7.37
C GLN A 46 -22.25 -3.88 -7.36
N LEU A 47 -22.49 -2.88 -6.52
CA LEU A 47 -23.82 -2.27 -6.38
C LEU A 47 -24.18 -1.32 -7.53
N ASN A 48 -23.24 -0.53 -8.02
CA ASN A 48 -23.51 0.60 -8.91
C ASN A 48 -22.95 0.40 -10.34
N GLY A 49 -22.17 -0.65 -10.57
CA GLY A 49 -21.50 -0.91 -11.86
C GLY A 49 -20.40 0.08 -12.22
N SER A 50 -20.21 1.12 -11.41
CA SER A 50 -19.17 2.13 -11.62
C SER A 50 -18.73 2.77 -10.31
N VAL A 51 -17.53 3.31 -10.27
CA VAL A 51 -17.00 4.09 -9.14
C VAL A 51 -16.33 5.36 -9.62
N THR A 52 -16.33 6.37 -8.77
CA THR A 52 -15.65 7.63 -9.04
C THR A 52 -14.31 7.64 -8.34
N LEU A 53 -13.23 7.77 -9.10
CA LEU A 53 -11.85 7.70 -8.65
C LEU A 53 -11.08 8.94 -9.08
N MET A 54 -9.99 9.24 -8.38
CA MET A 54 -9.04 10.26 -8.83
C MET A 54 -8.29 9.74 -10.06
N LYS A 55 -8.09 10.62 -11.03
CA LYS A 55 -7.43 10.29 -12.29
C LYS A 55 -6.01 9.78 -12.09
N ASN A 56 -5.62 8.97 -13.06
CA ASN A 56 -4.24 8.61 -13.27
C ASN A 56 -3.40 9.86 -13.48
N SER A 57 -2.36 10.04 -12.71
CA SER A 57 -1.34 11.03 -13.04
C SER A 57 -0.48 10.48 -14.17
N PRO A 58 -0.37 11.16 -15.30
CA PRO A 58 0.64 10.80 -16.29
C PRO A 58 2.01 10.86 -15.61
N SER A 59 2.83 9.88 -15.90
CA SER A 59 4.16 9.66 -15.32
C SER A 59 4.87 10.97 -14.97
N GLY A 60 5.11 11.19 -13.71
CA GLY A 60 6.27 11.94 -13.29
C GLY A 60 6.09 13.17 -12.45
N ALA A 61 4.99 13.87 -12.29
CA ALA A 61 5.15 15.15 -11.64
C ALA A 61 4.06 15.66 -10.70
N LYS A 62 2.80 15.42 -10.94
CA LYS A 62 1.77 15.99 -10.05
C LYS A 62 0.61 15.02 -9.88
N PHE A 63 0.23 14.77 -8.63
CA PHE A 63 -0.99 14.03 -8.30
C PHE A 63 -2.20 14.78 -8.88
N ASP A 64 -2.88 14.16 -9.83
CA ASP A 64 -4.12 14.69 -10.37
C ASP A 64 -5.27 14.25 -9.47
N LYS A 65 -5.84 15.22 -8.74
CA LYS A 65 -7.00 15.00 -7.85
C LYS A 65 -8.33 15.17 -8.56
N SER A 66 -8.35 15.41 -9.86
CA SER A 66 -9.59 15.45 -10.61
C SER A 66 -10.27 14.07 -10.61
N LEU A 67 -11.58 14.07 -10.55
CA LEU A 67 -12.38 12.85 -10.46
C LEU A 67 -12.79 12.37 -11.86
N HIS A 68 -12.89 11.06 -12.03
CA HIS A 68 -13.49 10.42 -13.20
C HIS A 68 -14.27 9.18 -12.78
N THR A 69 -15.30 8.87 -13.53
CA THR A 69 -16.09 7.65 -13.33
C THR A 69 -15.49 6.52 -14.14
N VAL A 70 -15.27 5.40 -13.48
CA VAL A 70 -14.69 4.18 -14.06
C VAL A 70 -15.75 3.09 -14.02
N ASN A 71 -15.95 2.41 -15.16
CA ASN A 71 -16.87 1.29 -15.28
C ASN A 71 -16.22 0.04 -14.63
N CYS A 72 -16.94 -0.62 -13.74
CA CYS A 72 -16.49 -1.79 -13.02
C CYS A 72 -16.54 -3.08 -13.85
N TYR A 73 -17.33 -3.07 -14.92
CA TYR A 73 -17.50 -4.22 -15.84
C TYR A 73 -16.56 -4.18 -17.04
N ASP A 74 -15.45 -3.45 -16.92
CA ASP A 74 -14.40 -3.48 -17.93
C ASP A 74 -13.88 -4.92 -18.07
N PRO A 75 -13.79 -5.47 -19.31
CA PRO A 75 -13.19 -6.79 -19.54
C PRO A 75 -11.76 -6.93 -19.02
N ASN A 76 -11.09 -5.81 -18.77
CA ASN A 76 -9.79 -5.76 -18.10
C ASN A 76 -9.95 -5.45 -16.59
N LYS A 77 -10.74 -6.25 -15.88
CA LYS A 77 -10.96 -6.09 -14.42
C LYS A 77 -9.68 -5.85 -13.62
N TRP A 78 -8.61 -6.44 -14.06
CA TRP A 78 -7.30 -6.29 -13.45
C TRP A 78 -6.70 -4.89 -13.63
N ASP A 79 -6.78 -4.28 -14.80
CA ASP A 79 -6.32 -2.90 -14.99
C ASP A 79 -7.11 -1.95 -14.11
N PHE A 80 -8.39 -2.21 -13.92
CA PHE A 80 -9.23 -1.45 -13.01
C PHE A 80 -8.73 -1.55 -11.56
N PHE A 81 -8.61 -2.76 -11.02
CA PHE A 81 -8.25 -2.94 -9.61
C PHE A 81 -6.80 -2.58 -9.32
N VAL A 82 -5.88 -2.92 -10.20
CA VAL A 82 -4.46 -2.74 -9.95
C VAL A 82 -3.94 -1.39 -10.41
N GLY A 83 -4.34 -0.93 -11.58
CA GLY A 83 -3.92 0.35 -12.16
C GLY A 83 -4.65 1.53 -11.53
N THR A 84 -5.95 1.56 -11.69
CA THR A 84 -6.78 2.71 -11.32
C THR A 84 -6.86 2.90 -9.81
N PHE A 85 -7.05 1.83 -9.04
CA PHE A 85 -7.07 1.89 -7.58
C PHE A 85 -5.73 2.33 -7.00
N ARG A 86 -4.63 1.82 -7.53
CA ARG A 86 -3.30 2.26 -7.12
C ARG A 86 -3.17 3.78 -7.22
N HIS A 87 -3.54 4.35 -8.37
CA HIS A 87 -3.41 5.80 -8.57
C HIS A 87 -4.36 6.60 -7.69
N HIS A 88 -5.59 6.15 -7.51
CA HIS A 88 -6.53 6.75 -6.58
C HIS A 88 -5.98 6.78 -5.15
N MET A 89 -5.44 5.67 -4.68
CA MET A 89 -4.89 5.57 -3.34
C MET A 89 -3.63 6.41 -3.15
N MET A 90 -2.76 6.48 -4.17
CA MET A 90 -1.60 7.38 -4.15
C MET A 90 -2.04 8.85 -4.03
N ASN A 91 -3.06 9.25 -4.79
CA ASN A 91 -3.63 10.60 -4.74
C ASN A 91 -4.35 10.89 -3.41
N SER A 92 -4.79 9.87 -2.68
CA SER A 92 -5.40 9.97 -1.34
C SER A 92 -4.39 10.24 -0.22
N GLY A 93 -3.10 10.31 -0.53
CA GLY A 93 -2.08 10.74 0.42
C GLY A 93 -1.40 9.62 1.20
N PHE A 94 -1.50 8.38 0.76
CA PHE A 94 -0.73 7.28 1.35
C PHE A 94 0.77 7.51 1.23
N LYS A 95 1.50 7.31 2.34
CA LYS A 95 2.95 7.52 2.40
C LYS A 95 3.65 6.30 2.98
N ASN A 96 4.80 5.98 2.40
CA ASN A 96 5.73 5.02 3.00
C ASN A 96 6.58 5.75 4.06
N PRO A 97 6.55 5.36 5.35
CA PRO A 97 7.31 6.03 6.41
C PRO A 97 8.83 5.86 6.29
N TYR A 98 9.28 4.99 5.40
CA TYR A 98 10.71 4.73 5.15
C TYR A 98 11.22 5.37 3.87
N LYS A 99 10.34 5.98 3.07
CA LYS A 99 10.70 6.56 1.78
C LYS A 99 10.05 7.92 1.60
N SER A 100 10.80 8.87 1.08
CA SER A 100 10.32 10.23 0.82
C SER A 100 9.48 10.35 -0.46
N ASP A 101 9.67 9.41 -1.40
CA ASP A 101 8.94 9.43 -2.66
C ASP A 101 7.54 8.83 -2.48
N PRO A 102 6.48 9.62 -2.67
CA PRO A 102 5.10 9.14 -2.52
C PRO A 102 4.72 8.07 -3.57
N ILE A 103 5.39 8.03 -4.72
CA ILE A 103 5.18 7.00 -5.75
C ILE A 103 5.55 5.62 -5.21
N GLN A 104 6.46 5.56 -4.25
CA GLN A 104 6.91 4.32 -3.61
C GLN A 104 6.02 3.87 -2.43
N ALA A 105 4.91 4.55 -2.18
CA ALA A 105 3.99 4.14 -1.13
C ALA A 105 3.14 2.94 -1.52
N ILE A 106 2.77 2.83 -2.79
CA ILE A 106 1.89 1.78 -3.31
C ILE A 106 2.44 1.24 -4.62
N PHE A 107 2.56 -0.07 -4.70
CA PHE A 107 2.93 -0.78 -5.92
C PHE A 107 1.79 -1.66 -6.42
N SER A 108 1.79 -1.91 -7.71
CA SER A 108 0.90 -2.89 -8.34
C SER A 108 1.71 -3.97 -9.03
N SER A 109 1.22 -5.19 -9.01
CA SER A 109 1.86 -6.32 -9.69
C SER A 109 0.81 -7.19 -10.36
N SER A 110 1.08 -7.52 -11.61
CA SER A 110 0.26 -8.42 -12.42
C SER A 110 0.66 -9.89 -12.30
N THR A 111 1.76 -10.18 -11.61
CA THR A 111 2.18 -11.56 -11.45
C THR A 111 1.37 -12.23 -10.33
N PRO A 112 0.82 -13.44 -10.56
CA PRO A 112 0.07 -14.19 -9.55
C PRO A 112 0.92 -14.68 -8.37
N ALA A 113 2.22 -14.37 -8.36
CA ALA A 113 3.12 -14.76 -7.30
C ALA A 113 2.71 -14.17 -5.95
N ASN A 114 2.87 -14.97 -4.93
CA ASN A 114 2.66 -14.63 -3.52
C ASN A 114 3.22 -13.24 -3.16
N CYS A 115 2.79 -12.66 -2.05
CA CYS A 115 3.34 -11.42 -1.46
C CYS A 115 4.87 -11.47 -1.21
N ILE A 116 5.51 -12.54 -1.63
CA ILE A 116 6.94 -12.80 -1.51
C ILE A 116 7.64 -12.20 -2.73
N HIS A 117 8.19 -11.02 -2.57
CA HIS A 117 9.28 -10.59 -3.44
C HIS A 117 10.60 -11.00 -2.80
N SER A 118 11.12 -12.11 -3.24
CA SER A 118 12.35 -12.73 -2.70
C SER A 118 13.62 -11.89 -2.91
N LYS A 119 13.54 -10.76 -3.62
CA LYS A 119 14.68 -9.91 -3.94
C LYS A 119 14.56 -8.46 -3.45
N ASP A 120 13.40 -8.06 -2.88
CA ASP A 120 13.10 -6.64 -2.82
C ASP A 120 12.85 -6.12 -1.41
N ASN A 121 13.92 -5.86 -0.69
CA ASN A 121 13.90 -4.82 0.36
C ASN A 121 13.43 -3.45 -0.20
N GLY A 122 13.34 -3.32 -1.53
CA GLY A 122 12.85 -2.14 -2.23
C GLY A 122 11.39 -1.79 -1.93
N TYR A 123 10.55 -2.78 -1.61
CA TYR A 123 9.12 -2.59 -1.30
C TYR A 123 8.81 -2.52 0.20
N PHE A 124 9.84 -2.54 1.04
CA PHE A 124 9.64 -2.41 2.48
C PHE A 124 8.87 -1.15 2.84
N GLY A 125 7.81 -1.33 3.61
CA GLY A 125 6.93 -0.23 4.03
C GLY A 125 5.91 0.23 2.98
N SER A 126 5.89 -0.39 1.81
CA SER A 126 4.90 -0.08 0.77
C SER A 126 3.71 -1.05 0.85
N VAL A 127 2.55 -0.59 0.42
CA VAL A 127 1.40 -1.45 0.17
C VAL A 127 1.47 -1.95 -1.27
N ILE A 128 1.36 -3.26 -1.46
CA ILE A 128 1.37 -3.90 -2.76
C ILE A 128 -0.03 -4.41 -3.05
N LEU A 129 -0.60 -3.95 -4.17
CA LEU A 129 -1.87 -4.41 -4.67
C LEU A 129 -1.60 -5.41 -5.79
N LYS A 130 -2.10 -6.65 -5.64
CA LYS A 130 -1.97 -7.71 -6.63
C LYS A 130 -3.33 -8.12 -7.14
N GLY A 131 -3.46 -8.20 -8.44
CA GLY A 131 -4.62 -8.76 -9.12
C GLY A 131 -4.19 -9.40 -10.43
N HIS A 132 -4.91 -10.40 -10.88
CA HIS A 132 -4.71 -11.07 -12.15
C HIS A 132 -6.07 -11.35 -12.80
N PRO A 133 -6.20 -11.31 -14.13
CA PRO A 133 -7.48 -11.56 -14.82
C PRO A 133 -8.15 -12.87 -14.43
N ASP A 134 -7.34 -13.91 -14.16
CA ASP A 134 -7.83 -15.24 -13.82
C ASP A 134 -8.13 -15.43 -12.32
N MET A 135 -7.99 -14.36 -11.51
CA MET A 135 -8.26 -14.41 -10.07
C MET A 135 -9.63 -13.79 -9.79
N ASP A 136 -10.32 -14.37 -8.83
CA ASP A 136 -11.57 -13.87 -8.27
C ASP A 136 -11.35 -12.90 -7.08
N HIS A 137 -10.10 -12.51 -6.85
CA HIS A 137 -9.74 -11.68 -5.71
C HIS A 137 -8.55 -10.76 -5.99
N VAL A 138 -8.48 -9.69 -5.23
CA VAL A 138 -7.31 -8.82 -5.10
C VAL A 138 -6.58 -9.17 -3.81
N THR A 139 -5.27 -9.35 -3.89
CA THR A 139 -4.43 -9.54 -2.71
C THR A 139 -3.73 -8.23 -2.36
N ILE A 140 -3.84 -7.83 -1.11
CA ILE A 140 -3.19 -6.65 -0.54
C ILE A 140 -2.10 -7.10 0.41
N CYS A 141 -0.88 -6.69 0.17
CA CYS A 141 0.30 -7.08 0.94
C CYS A 141 1.04 -5.86 1.49
N THR A 142 1.58 -5.97 2.69
CA THR A 142 2.48 -4.95 3.25
C THR A 142 3.57 -5.61 4.06
N CYS A 143 4.83 -5.33 3.74
CA CYS A 143 5.96 -5.74 4.54
C CYS A 143 6.15 -4.72 5.68
N ILE A 144 5.97 -5.18 6.92
CA ILE A 144 6.04 -4.33 8.12
C ILE A 144 7.37 -4.48 8.87
N GLU A 145 8.16 -5.51 8.54
CA GLU A 145 9.46 -5.79 9.14
C GLU A 145 10.34 -6.56 8.14
N GLN A 146 11.64 -6.38 8.21
CA GLN A 146 12.58 -7.13 7.37
C GLN A 146 13.08 -8.41 8.09
N PRO A 147 13.35 -9.49 7.36
CA PRO A 147 13.19 -9.65 5.91
C PRO A 147 11.73 -9.87 5.51
N CYS A 148 11.30 -9.27 4.42
CA CYS A 148 9.93 -9.38 3.92
C CYS A 148 9.52 -10.80 3.48
N ALA A 149 10.47 -11.69 3.29
CA ALA A 149 10.23 -13.10 2.96
C ALA A 149 9.62 -13.89 4.13
N THR A 150 9.74 -13.41 5.37
CA THR A 150 9.19 -14.06 6.56
C THR A 150 7.71 -13.74 6.68
N ASP A 151 6.86 -14.74 6.85
CA ASP A 151 5.40 -14.57 6.88
C ASP A 151 4.93 -13.65 8.01
N THR A 152 5.53 -13.75 9.19
CA THR A 152 5.21 -12.89 10.35
C THR A 152 5.56 -11.42 10.14
N ASN A 153 6.38 -11.12 9.15
CA ASN A 153 6.83 -9.76 8.81
C ASN A 153 5.96 -9.11 7.73
N ARG A 154 4.90 -9.81 7.29
CA ARG A 154 3.96 -9.33 6.29
C ARG A 154 2.53 -9.32 6.83
N LEU A 155 1.75 -8.39 6.29
CA LEU A 155 0.30 -8.41 6.35
C LEU A 155 -0.21 -8.77 4.96
N GLU A 156 -1.15 -9.70 4.89
CA GLU A 156 -1.77 -10.15 3.65
C GLU A 156 -3.28 -10.29 3.84
N VAL A 157 -4.05 -9.68 2.94
CA VAL A 157 -5.51 -9.77 2.91
C VAL A 157 -5.95 -10.01 1.47
N LYS A 158 -6.91 -10.92 1.29
CA LYS A 158 -7.60 -11.16 0.01
C LYS A 158 -8.99 -10.55 0.06
N ILE A 159 -9.34 -9.80 -0.97
CA ILE A 159 -10.67 -9.24 -1.15
C ILE A 159 -11.25 -9.88 -2.42
N PHE A 160 -12.30 -10.68 -2.22
CA PHE A 160 -12.99 -11.37 -3.30
C PHE A 160 -13.99 -10.43 -3.98
N TYR A 161 -14.15 -10.61 -5.28
CA TYR A 161 -15.14 -9.93 -6.09
C TYR A 161 -15.76 -10.91 -7.09
N ASP A 162 -17.06 -10.88 -7.19
CA ASP A 162 -17.85 -11.71 -8.11
C ASP A 162 -18.00 -11.02 -9.48
#